data_e66ff81c64c3b6472f6be0d915881f03
#
_entry.id   e66ff81c64c3b6472f6be0d915881f03
#
_cell.length_a   1.000
_cell.length_b   1.000
_cell.length_c   1.000
_cell.angle_alpha   90.00
_cell.angle_beta   90.00
_cell.angle_gamma   90.00
#
_symmetry.space_group_name_H-M   'P 1'
#
loop_
_entity.id
_entity.type
_entity.pdbx_description
1 polymer ?
#
loop_
_entity_poly.entity_id
_entity_poly.type
_entity_poly.pdbx_seq_one_letter_code
_entity_poly.pdbx_strand_id
1 'polypeptide(L)'
;MKRLPVLLLAALMSFGSGCHRKNDKDKNTDTPTTGQISIAVDQTYTPVIGAVLPVFHSMYKFAQIQPRYLPEVDAINMLLKDSVRLAITSRPLSAKEMAYFSSRKFFPKVVPIAIDGIAVVVNPANTDTLFSVETIRKIMMGEISSWQQVNAKSKLGKIKVLFDDPNSSIVRFIVDSITKSGNLGSQLSSLKSNLDVVDYVSKNPDALGLIGVSWVSNRLDPESRSFMQKIKVAGISVSQPANPENSYQPFQAYIASGKYPFTRFVYVILTEPRPGLGTGLTLPSLPAIKDSGLF
;
A
#
# COMPACT_ATOMS: atom_id res chain seq x y z
N MET A 1 92.18 6.24 -7.18
CA MET A 1 91.65 5.78 -8.46
C MET A 1 90.36 4.92 -8.24
N LYS A 2 89.21 5.40 -8.69
CA LYS A 2 87.96 4.66 -9.05
C LYS A 2 87.36 3.72 -7.99
N ARG A 3 86.51 4.32 -7.07
CA ARG A 3 85.41 3.61 -6.40
C ARG A 3 84.18 4.43 -6.49
N LEU A 4 83.57 4.50 -7.68
CA LEU A 4 82.30 5.17 -7.91
C LEU A 4 81.53 4.54 -9.05
N PRO A 5 80.93 3.31 -8.86
CA PRO A 5 79.71 3.01 -9.44
C PRO A 5 78.75 2.08 -8.63
N VAL A 6 78.94 1.87 -7.32
CA VAL A 6 78.12 0.92 -6.55
C VAL A 6 76.90 1.65 -5.87
N LEU A 7 76.97 2.96 -5.72
CA LEU A 7 75.91 3.73 -5.05
C LEU A 7 74.69 4.14 -5.97
N LEU A 8 74.80 3.91 -7.26
CA LEU A 8 73.71 4.28 -8.21
C LEU A 8 72.76 3.13 -8.45
N LEU A 9 73.00 1.91 -8.03
CA LEU A 9 72.11 0.75 -8.28
C LEU A 9 71.16 0.46 -7.11
N ALA A 10 71.34 1.11 -5.95
CA ALA A 10 70.47 0.93 -4.76
C ALA A 10 69.28 1.87 -4.73
N ALA A 11 69.21 2.91 -5.58
CA ALA A 11 68.14 3.91 -5.59
C ALA A 11 66.96 3.57 -6.51
N LEU A 12 67.00 2.47 -7.30
CA LEU A 12 65.95 2.10 -8.22
C LEU A 12 64.99 1.01 -7.71
N MET A 13 65.17 0.49 -6.50
CA MET A 13 64.29 -0.59 -5.96
C MET A 13 63.25 -0.11 -4.95
N SER A 14 63.06 1.19 -4.71
CA SER A 14 62.14 1.71 -3.71
C SER A 14 60.85 2.32 -4.25
N PHE A 15 60.55 2.18 -5.55
CA PHE A 15 59.29 2.67 -6.14
C PHE A 15 58.25 1.59 -6.48
N GLY A 16 58.40 0.39 -5.92
CA GLY A 16 57.51 -0.76 -6.10
C GLY A 16 56.46 -0.91 -5.01
N SER A 17 56.15 0.13 -4.20
CA SER A 17 54.96 0.10 -3.33
C SER A 17 53.72 0.31 -4.17
N GLY A 18 53.36 -0.71 -4.94
CA GLY A 18 52.10 -0.80 -5.63
C GLY A 18 51.00 -0.55 -4.62
N CYS A 19 50.18 0.47 -4.85
CA CYS A 19 48.93 0.66 -4.19
C CYS A 19 48.16 -0.65 -4.19
N HIS A 20 48.22 -1.37 -3.08
CA HIS A 20 47.25 -2.42 -2.77
C HIS A 20 45.92 -1.71 -2.60
N ARG A 21 45.24 -1.45 -3.72
CA ARG A 21 43.81 -1.15 -3.70
C ARG A 21 43.18 -2.33 -2.97
N LYS A 22 43.00 -2.18 -1.65
CA LYS A 22 41.99 -2.95 -0.94
C LYS A 22 40.74 -2.75 -1.73
N ASN A 23 40.30 -3.78 -2.44
CA ASN A 23 38.92 -3.93 -2.87
C ASN A 23 38.07 -4.12 -1.60
N ASP A 24 37.98 -3.12 -0.77
CA ASP A 24 36.81 -2.89 0.05
C ASP A 24 35.70 -2.61 -0.98
N LYS A 25 35.10 -3.69 -1.48
CA LYS A 25 33.78 -3.60 -2.12
C LYS A 25 32.95 -2.91 -1.07
N ASP A 26 32.71 -1.63 -1.31
CA ASP A 26 31.83 -0.79 -0.51
C ASP A 26 30.51 -1.54 -0.37
N LYS A 27 30.34 -2.23 0.77
CA LYS A 27 29.08 -2.92 1.13
C LYS A 27 27.93 -1.95 1.29
N ASN A 28 28.16 -0.65 1.09
CA ASN A 28 27.24 0.46 1.24
C ASN A 28 26.99 1.26 -0.04
N THR A 29 27.27 0.73 -1.21
CA THR A 29 26.89 1.41 -2.45
C THR A 29 25.38 1.25 -2.66
N ASP A 30 24.62 2.31 -2.39
CA ASP A 30 23.20 2.41 -2.71
C ASP A 30 23.04 2.59 -4.23
N THR A 31 22.65 1.52 -4.90
CA THR A 31 22.37 1.48 -6.34
C THR A 31 20.96 0.91 -6.57
N PRO A 32 20.40 0.98 -7.77
CA PRO A 32 19.08 0.38 -8.04
C PRO A 32 18.95 -1.12 -7.73
N THR A 33 20.05 -1.83 -7.58
CA THR A 33 20.07 -3.30 -7.41
C THR A 33 20.85 -3.77 -6.18
N THR A 34 21.47 -2.87 -5.43
CA THR A 34 22.26 -3.17 -4.23
C THR A 34 22.06 -2.11 -3.17
N GLY A 35 22.18 -2.47 -1.90
CA GLY A 35 22.08 -1.56 -0.77
C GLY A 35 21.03 -1.99 0.24
N GLN A 36 20.80 -1.15 1.22
CA GLN A 36 19.79 -1.37 2.27
C GLN A 36 18.98 -0.11 2.49
N ILE A 37 17.63 -0.22 2.38
CA ILE A 37 16.71 0.87 2.66
C ILE A 37 15.51 0.40 3.49
N SER A 38 14.97 1.30 4.31
CA SER A 38 13.62 1.18 4.84
C SER A 38 12.65 1.96 3.96
N ILE A 39 11.48 1.41 3.73
CA ILE A 39 10.39 2.05 3.00
C ILE A 39 9.16 2.15 3.89
N ALA A 40 8.36 3.20 3.74
CA ALA A 40 7.06 3.32 4.41
C ALA A 40 5.96 2.84 3.45
N VAL A 41 5.06 2.02 3.94
CA VAL A 41 4.00 1.42 3.15
C VAL A 41 2.68 1.59 3.89
N ASP A 42 1.67 2.13 3.20
CA ASP A 42 0.31 2.07 3.73
C ASP A 42 -0.04 0.61 4.04
N GLN A 43 -0.44 0.35 5.28
CA GLN A 43 -0.71 -1.00 5.78
C GLN A 43 -1.78 -1.75 4.97
N THR A 44 -2.61 -1.04 4.22
CA THR A 44 -3.57 -1.63 3.29
C THR A 44 -2.89 -2.50 2.24
N TYR A 45 -1.63 -2.17 1.86
CA TYR A 45 -0.86 -2.88 0.83
C TYR A 45 0.07 -3.97 1.39
N THR A 46 -0.07 -4.33 2.67
CA THR A 46 0.76 -5.39 3.29
C THR A 46 0.80 -6.68 2.48
N PRO A 47 -0.34 -7.24 2.00
CA PRO A 47 -0.30 -8.50 1.26
C PRO A 47 0.44 -8.39 -0.08
N VAL A 48 0.26 -7.27 -0.79
CA VAL A 48 0.89 -7.05 -2.10
C VAL A 48 2.40 -6.88 -1.96
N ILE A 49 2.83 -6.00 -1.07
CA ILE A 49 4.26 -5.71 -0.87
C ILE A 49 4.96 -6.93 -0.26
N GLY A 50 4.27 -7.67 0.63
CA GLY A 50 4.75 -8.94 1.17
C GLY A 50 4.99 -10.01 0.10
N ALA A 51 4.20 -10.01 -0.97
CA ALA A 51 4.39 -10.93 -2.10
C ALA A 51 5.48 -10.46 -3.09
N VAL A 52 5.61 -9.15 -3.30
CA VAL A 52 6.55 -8.56 -4.26
C VAL A 52 7.99 -8.56 -3.77
N LEU A 53 8.22 -8.23 -2.49
CA LEU A 53 9.58 -8.10 -1.96
C LEU A 53 10.40 -9.38 -2.01
N PRO A 54 9.89 -10.59 -1.71
CA PRO A 54 10.65 -11.82 -1.88
C PRO A 54 11.10 -12.05 -3.33
N VAL A 55 10.25 -11.71 -4.31
CA VAL A 55 10.60 -11.81 -5.75
C VAL A 55 11.72 -10.84 -6.07
N PHE A 56 11.62 -9.59 -5.62
CA PHE A 56 12.68 -8.59 -5.80
C PHE A 56 14.00 -9.04 -5.18
N HIS A 57 13.98 -9.54 -3.94
CA HIS A 57 15.19 -10.03 -3.25
C HIS A 57 15.78 -11.28 -3.90
N SER A 58 14.96 -12.12 -4.54
CA SER A 58 15.47 -13.28 -5.29
C SER A 58 16.27 -12.87 -6.55
N MET A 59 15.82 -11.78 -7.21
CA MET A 59 16.49 -11.22 -8.38
C MET A 59 17.76 -10.43 -7.99
N TYR A 60 17.69 -9.68 -6.89
CA TYR A 60 18.75 -8.77 -6.45
C TYR A 60 19.27 -9.15 -5.06
N LYS A 61 20.18 -10.13 -5.01
CA LYS A 61 20.68 -10.74 -3.75
C LYS A 61 21.39 -9.78 -2.80
N PHE A 62 21.87 -8.64 -3.31
CA PHE A 62 22.54 -7.61 -2.51
C PHE A 62 21.63 -6.43 -2.18
N ALA A 63 20.36 -6.51 -2.52
CA ALA A 63 19.34 -5.55 -2.13
C ALA A 63 18.64 -6.01 -0.85
N GLN A 64 18.49 -5.11 0.12
CA GLN A 64 17.75 -5.34 1.35
C GLN A 64 16.73 -4.22 1.54
N ILE A 65 15.45 -4.51 1.32
CA ILE A 65 14.35 -3.57 1.50
C ILE A 65 13.54 -4.01 2.71
N GLN A 66 13.40 -3.10 3.68
CA GLN A 66 12.67 -3.33 4.92
C GLN A 66 11.39 -2.48 4.91
N PRO A 67 10.20 -3.08 4.66
CA PRO A 67 8.95 -2.36 4.69
C PRO A 67 8.53 -2.06 6.13
N ARG A 68 8.03 -0.85 6.35
CA ARG A 68 7.33 -0.41 7.56
C ARG A 68 5.87 -0.18 7.19
N TYR A 69 5.01 -1.07 7.61
CA TYR A 69 3.57 -0.99 7.37
C TYR A 69 2.94 -0.09 8.42
N LEU A 70 2.30 0.98 7.98
CA LEU A 70 1.79 2.08 8.82
C LEU A 70 0.48 2.62 8.24
N PRO A 71 -0.35 3.31 9.02
CA PRO A 71 -1.40 4.14 8.47
C PRO A 71 -0.85 5.16 7.47
N GLU A 72 -1.63 5.52 6.44
CA GLU A 72 -1.15 6.37 5.32
C GLU A 72 -0.55 7.70 5.79
N VAL A 73 -1.19 8.34 6.78
CA VAL A 73 -0.69 9.60 7.35
C VAL A 73 0.69 9.44 7.96
N ASP A 74 0.91 8.33 8.68
CA ASP A 74 2.20 8.05 9.32
C ASP A 74 3.28 7.69 8.30
N ALA A 75 2.91 6.96 7.24
CA ALA A 75 3.82 6.65 6.13
C ALA A 75 4.33 7.95 5.46
N ILE A 76 3.44 8.91 5.20
CA ILE A 76 3.81 10.21 4.66
C ILE A 76 4.64 11.02 5.66
N ASN A 77 4.30 10.98 6.95
CA ASN A 77 5.08 11.66 7.99
C ASN A 77 6.51 11.13 8.10
N MET A 78 6.73 9.83 7.90
CA MET A 78 8.08 9.27 7.83
C MET A 78 8.89 9.84 6.64
N LEU A 79 8.23 10.02 5.49
CA LEU A 79 8.85 10.61 4.31
C LEU A 79 9.20 12.10 4.56
N LEU A 80 8.29 12.88 5.15
CA LEU A 80 8.50 14.28 5.50
C LEU A 80 9.64 14.46 6.51
N LYS A 81 9.82 13.52 7.44
CA LYS A 81 10.92 13.52 8.44
C LYS A 81 12.24 12.95 7.90
N ASP A 82 12.32 12.63 6.60
CA ASP A 82 13.48 11.96 5.98
C ASP A 82 13.90 10.65 6.68
N SER A 83 12.95 9.98 7.35
CA SER A 83 13.16 8.69 8.00
C SER A 83 13.13 7.52 7.01
N VAL A 84 12.51 7.74 5.86
CA VAL A 84 12.48 6.86 4.69
C VAL A 84 12.61 7.70 3.42
N ARG A 85 13.08 7.09 2.33
CA ARG A 85 13.20 7.75 1.03
C ARG A 85 12.18 7.28 0.00
N LEU A 86 11.37 6.31 0.36
CA LEU A 86 10.27 5.82 -0.47
C LEU A 86 9.05 5.59 0.40
N ALA A 87 7.90 6.08 -0.06
CA ALA A 87 6.60 5.72 0.52
C ALA A 87 5.66 5.17 -0.56
N ILE A 88 4.85 4.18 -0.19
CA ILE A 88 3.77 3.63 -1.02
C ILE A 88 2.46 4.01 -0.35
N THR A 89 1.63 4.79 -1.06
CA THR A 89 0.42 5.42 -0.52
C THR A 89 -0.71 5.38 -1.53
N SER A 90 -1.94 5.67 -1.13
CA SER A 90 -3.09 5.75 -2.03
C SER A 90 -3.46 7.18 -2.44
N ARG A 91 -2.60 8.15 -2.16
CA ARG A 91 -2.70 9.52 -2.66
C ARG A 91 -1.33 10.12 -2.98
N PRO A 92 -1.26 11.12 -3.85
CA PRO A 92 -0.05 11.93 -4.00
C PRO A 92 0.16 12.81 -2.76
N LEU A 93 1.30 13.49 -2.69
CA LEU A 93 1.53 14.55 -1.72
C LEU A 93 0.55 15.70 -1.93
N SER A 94 0.00 16.23 -0.85
CA SER A 94 -0.82 17.44 -0.87
C SER A 94 0.02 18.66 -1.25
N ALA A 95 -0.64 19.77 -1.63
CA ALA A 95 0.05 21.03 -1.96
C ALA A 95 0.93 21.53 -0.80
N LYS A 96 0.47 21.36 0.46
CA LYS A 96 1.24 21.73 1.65
C LYS A 96 2.49 20.88 1.84
N GLU A 97 2.39 19.56 1.61
CA GLU A 97 3.51 18.61 1.69
C GLU A 97 4.52 18.86 0.56
N MET A 98 4.05 19.15 -0.66
CA MET A 98 4.91 19.54 -1.77
C MET A 98 5.63 20.85 -1.50
N ALA A 99 4.94 21.86 -0.94
CA ALA A 99 5.54 23.13 -0.56
C ALA A 99 6.65 22.96 0.51
N TYR A 100 6.45 22.03 1.45
CA TYR A 100 7.48 21.69 2.44
C TYR A 100 8.77 21.18 1.79
N PHE A 101 8.66 20.29 0.80
CA PHE A 101 9.83 19.82 0.05
C PHE A 101 10.44 20.92 -0.82
N SER A 102 9.61 21.69 -1.52
CA SER A 102 10.07 22.79 -2.39
C SER A 102 10.85 23.87 -1.62
N SER A 103 10.43 24.21 -0.38
CA SER A 103 11.13 25.14 0.48
C SER A 103 12.56 24.69 0.82
N ARG A 104 12.81 23.39 0.75
CA ARG A 104 14.12 22.75 0.93
C ARG A 104 14.86 22.49 -0.38
N LYS A 105 14.36 23.04 -1.48
CA LYS A 105 14.89 22.86 -2.85
C LYS A 105 14.93 21.39 -3.27
N PHE A 106 13.96 20.60 -2.80
CA PHE A 106 13.81 19.19 -3.07
C PHE A 106 12.48 18.93 -3.77
N PHE A 107 12.47 18.05 -4.78
CA PHE A 107 11.30 17.77 -5.59
C PHE A 107 11.05 16.25 -5.65
N PRO A 108 10.18 15.71 -4.78
CA PRO A 108 9.84 14.31 -4.78
C PRO A 108 9.27 13.85 -6.13
N LYS A 109 9.64 12.65 -6.55
CA LYS A 109 8.99 11.99 -7.69
C LYS A 109 7.75 11.28 -7.17
N VAL A 110 6.59 11.61 -7.72
CA VAL A 110 5.30 10.99 -7.39
C VAL A 110 4.79 10.27 -8.62
N VAL A 111 4.70 8.94 -8.55
CA VAL A 111 4.37 8.09 -9.69
C VAL A 111 3.17 7.21 -9.34
N PRO A 112 2.06 7.28 -10.09
CA PRO A 112 0.99 6.29 -9.98
C PRO A 112 1.49 4.96 -10.55
N ILE A 113 1.37 3.89 -9.77
CA ILE A 113 1.90 2.57 -10.14
C ILE A 113 0.81 1.53 -10.40
N ALA A 114 -0.37 1.70 -9.77
CA ALA A 114 -1.46 0.74 -9.86
C ALA A 114 -2.81 1.39 -9.56
N ILE A 115 -3.89 0.64 -9.79
CA ILE A 115 -5.24 0.93 -9.33
C ILE A 115 -5.60 -0.15 -8.31
N ASP A 116 -5.99 0.27 -7.11
CA ASP A 116 -6.47 -0.58 -6.02
C ASP A 116 -7.96 -0.34 -5.78
N GLY A 117 -8.59 -1.21 -5.01
CA GLY A 117 -9.97 -1.07 -4.58
C GLY A 117 -10.14 -1.20 -3.07
N ILE A 118 -11.28 -0.71 -2.57
CA ILE A 118 -11.73 -0.94 -1.21
C ILE A 118 -12.90 -1.91 -1.25
N ALA A 119 -12.79 -3.04 -0.59
CA ALA A 119 -13.83 -4.04 -0.47
C ALA A 119 -14.76 -3.70 0.71
N VAL A 120 -16.06 -3.79 0.47
CA VAL A 120 -17.08 -3.84 1.52
C VAL A 120 -17.33 -5.30 1.85
N VAL A 121 -17.21 -5.64 3.12
CA VAL A 121 -17.32 -7.02 3.59
C VAL A 121 -18.37 -7.14 4.69
N VAL A 122 -19.08 -8.26 4.69
CA VAL A 122 -20.13 -8.58 5.66
C VAL A 122 -19.97 -10.00 6.19
N ASN A 123 -20.62 -10.30 7.31
CA ASN A 123 -20.64 -11.64 7.88
C ASN A 123 -21.34 -12.65 6.93
N PRO A 124 -20.92 -13.92 6.88
CA PRO A 124 -21.57 -14.94 6.06
C PRO A 124 -23.07 -15.15 6.36
N ALA A 125 -23.53 -14.89 7.58
CA ALA A 125 -24.94 -14.96 7.96
C ALA A 125 -25.76 -13.78 7.41
N ASN A 126 -25.11 -12.68 7.01
CA ASN A 126 -25.81 -11.57 6.38
C ASN A 126 -26.17 -11.91 4.94
N THR A 127 -27.45 -11.72 4.59
CA THR A 127 -27.98 -11.95 3.24
C THR A 127 -27.88 -10.71 2.35
N ASP A 128 -27.69 -9.54 2.95
CA ASP A 128 -27.56 -8.27 2.24
C ASP A 128 -26.12 -8.08 1.77
N THR A 129 -25.87 -8.37 0.51
CA THR A 129 -24.53 -8.39 -0.11
C THR A 129 -24.40 -7.48 -1.32
N LEU A 130 -25.48 -6.75 -1.68
CA LEU A 130 -25.49 -5.82 -2.81
C LEU A 130 -25.88 -4.43 -2.31
N PHE A 131 -25.02 -3.45 -2.54
CA PHE A 131 -25.22 -2.09 -2.08
C PHE A 131 -25.02 -1.10 -3.24
N SER A 132 -25.80 -0.03 -3.27
CA SER A 132 -25.44 1.11 -4.10
C SER A 132 -24.40 1.98 -3.40
N VAL A 133 -23.64 2.76 -4.15
CA VAL A 133 -22.74 3.80 -3.61
C VAL A 133 -23.52 4.72 -2.66
N GLU A 134 -24.73 5.09 -3.03
CA GLU A 134 -25.58 5.97 -2.20
C GLU A 134 -26.02 5.29 -0.89
N THR A 135 -26.32 3.98 -0.91
CA THR A 135 -26.63 3.23 0.31
C THR A 135 -25.43 3.22 1.25
N ILE A 136 -24.23 2.94 0.71
CA ILE A 136 -22.97 2.98 1.52
C ILE A 136 -22.74 4.40 2.05
N ARG A 137 -22.92 5.44 1.23
CA ARG A 137 -22.82 6.85 1.68
C ARG A 137 -23.71 7.13 2.87
N LYS A 138 -25.00 6.78 2.78
CA LYS A 138 -25.97 6.97 3.87
C LYS A 138 -25.60 6.20 5.14
N ILE A 139 -25.09 4.98 5.01
CA ILE A 139 -24.54 4.22 6.14
C ILE A 139 -23.36 4.97 6.75
N MET A 140 -22.39 5.43 5.94
CA MET A 140 -21.20 6.15 6.46
C MET A 140 -21.58 7.46 7.16
N MET A 141 -22.63 8.14 6.72
CA MET A 141 -23.11 9.38 7.35
C MET A 141 -24.07 9.16 8.55
N GLY A 142 -24.48 7.92 8.81
CA GLY A 142 -25.42 7.60 9.90
C GLY A 142 -26.89 7.83 9.57
N GLU A 143 -27.21 8.17 8.32
CA GLU A 143 -28.59 8.28 7.83
C GLU A 143 -29.30 6.91 7.80
N ILE A 144 -28.54 5.85 7.54
CA ILE A 144 -28.96 4.45 7.67
C ILE A 144 -28.13 3.85 8.80
N SER A 145 -28.79 3.40 9.87
CA SER A 145 -28.17 2.88 11.07
C SER A 145 -28.55 1.45 11.43
N SER A 146 -29.50 0.87 10.69
CA SER A 146 -29.93 -0.53 10.91
C SER A 146 -30.09 -1.29 9.59
N TRP A 147 -29.95 -2.59 9.66
CA TRP A 147 -30.09 -3.49 8.50
C TRP A 147 -31.53 -3.48 7.95
N GLN A 148 -32.55 -3.24 8.80
CA GLN A 148 -33.95 -3.13 8.37
C GLN A 148 -34.19 -1.91 7.48
N GLN A 149 -33.38 -0.85 7.61
CA GLN A 149 -33.45 0.32 6.72
C GLN A 149 -32.81 0.03 5.35
N VAL A 150 -31.90 -0.94 5.27
CA VAL A 150 -31.32 -1.43 4.01
C VAL A 150 -32.29 -2.42 3.34
N ASN A 151 -32.81 -3.36 4.13
CA ASN A 151 -33.72 -4.40 3.70
C ASN A 151 -34.75 -4.67 4.80
N ALA A 152 -36.00 -4.33 4.56
CA ALA A 152 -37.10 -4.49 5.54
C ALA A 152 -37.30 -5.94 6.03
N LYS A 153 -36.79 -6.95 5.29
CA LYS A 153 -36.85 -8.36 5.68
C LYS A 153 -35.65 -8.81 6.52
N SER A 154 -34.66 -7.94 6.70
CA SER A 154 -33.46 -8.26 7.49
C SER A 154 -33.84 -8.51 8.96
N LYS A 155 -33.26 -9.57 9.54
CA LYS A 155 -33.40 -9.92 10.95
C LYS A 155 -32.24 -9.35 11.80
N LEU A 156 -31.27 -8.68 11.16
CA LEU A 156 -30.10 -8.12 11.78
C LEU A 156 -30.42 -6.78 12.46
N GLY A 157 -29.63 -6.38 13.42
CA GLY A 157 -29.85 -5.20 14.25
C GLY A 157 -29.24 -3.92 13.68
N LYS A 158 -28.62 -3.14 14.56
CA LYS A 158 -27.92 -1.92 14.20
C LYS A 158 -26.65 -2.23 13.41
N ILE A 159 -26.41 -1.49 12.33
CA ILE A 159 -25.19 -1.62 11.55
C ILE A 159 -24.02 -1.07 12.38
N LYS A 160 -22.95 -1.87 12.53
CA LYS A 160 -21.66 -1.42 13.04
C LYS A 160 -20.66 -1.41 11.88
N VAL A 161 -20.19 -0.22 11.54
CA VAL A 161 -19.22 -0.03 10.45
C VAL A 161 -17.81 -0.07 11.03
N LEU A 162 -16.94 -0.84 10.39
CA LEU A 162 -15.57 -1.06 10.85
C LEU A 162 -14.56 -0.80 9.74
N PHE A 163 -13.49 -0.16 10.12
CA PHE A 163 -12.31 0.07 9.28
C PHE A 163 -11.05 -0.10 10.14
N ASP A 164 -9.90 -0.02 9.52
CA ASP A 164 -8.63 -0.12 10.20
C ASP A 164 -8.31 1.15 11.05
N ASP A 165 -7.16 1.77 10.90
CA ASP A 165 -6.75 2.92 11.70
C ASP A 165 -7.45 4.22 11.27
N PRO A 166 -7.77 5.16 12.20
CA PRO A 166 -8.36 6.47 11.85
C PRO A 166 -7.51 7.30 10.88
N ASN A 167 -6.19 7.10 10.85
CA ASN A 167 -5.25 7.75 9.94
C ASN A 167 -5.02 6.96 8.65
N SER A 168 -5.83 5.94 8.39
CA SER A 168 -5.68 5.08 7.23
C SER A 168 -6.19 5.73 5.95
N SER A 169 -5.72 5.22 4.85
CA SER A 169 -6.21 5.58 3.52
C SER A 169 -7.66 5.17 3.26
N ILE A 170 -8.19 4.20 4.00
CA ILE A 170 -9.61 3.79 3.91
C ILE A 170 -10.50 4.90 4.46
N VAL A 171 -10.18 5.45 5.63
CA VAL A 171 -10.94 6.56 6.23
C VAL A 171 -10.88 7.78 5.31
N ARG A 172 -9.70 8.13 4.80
CA ARG A 172 -9.58 9.22 3.83
C ARG A 172 -10.45 8.99 2.60
N PHE A 173 -10.46 7.77 2.05
CA PHE A 173 -11.32 7.45 0.90
C PHE A 173 -12.83 7.61 1.23
N ILE A 174 -13.25 7.20 2.42
CA ILE A 174 -14.64 7.41 2.87
C ILE A 174 -14.98 8.90 2.85
N VAL A 175 -14.11 9.74 3.45
CA VAL A 175 -14.32 11.18 3.55
C VAL A 175 -14.30 11.86 2.18
N ASP A 176 -13.27 11.59 1.38
CA ASP A 176 -13.02 12.32 0.13
C ASP A 176 -13.91 11.85 -1.02
N SER A 177 -14.21 10.54 -1.10
CA SER A 177 -14.84 9.94 -2.26
C SER A 177 -16.27 9.48 -2.02
N ILE A 178 -16.59 8.98 -0.83
CA ILE A 178 -17.93 8.44 -0.53
C ILE A 178 -18.83 9.53 0.06
N THR A 179 -18.44 10.10 1.21
CA THR A 179 -19.30 11.07 1.91
C THR A 179 -19.13 12.49 1.39
N LYS A 180 -17.96 12.80 0.85
CA LYS A 180 -17.54 14.15 0.42
C LYS A 180 -17.71 15.19 1.53
N SER A 181 -17.70 14.72 2.77
CA SER A 181 -17.83 15.54 3.97
C SER A 181 -17.10 14.87 5.13
N GLY A 182 -16.67 15.66 6.11
CA GLY A 182 -16.06 15.12 7.34
C GLY A 182 -17.05 14.54 8.35
N ASN A 183 -18.38 14.64 8.07
CA ASN A 183 -19.41 14.18 8.99
C ASN A 183 -19.60 12.67 8.83
N LEU A 184 -19.05 11.91 9.75
CA LEU A 184 -19.21 10.46 9.80
C LEU A 184 -20.22 10.09 10.91
N GLY A 185 -20.99 9.04 10.67
CA GLY A 185 -21.98 8.54 11.63
C GLY A 185 -21.31 7.94 12.88
N SER A 186 -22.02 7.97 14.01
CA SER A 186 -21.53 7.43 15.28
C SER A 186 -21.37 5.90 15.31
N GLN A 187 -21.91 5.18 14.32
CA GLN A 187 -21.77 3.74 14.17
C GLN A 187 -20.43 3.31 13.57
N LEU A 188 -19.59 4.24 13.13
CA LEU A 188 -18.25 3.95 12.63
C LEU A 188 -17.28 3.75 13.78
N SER A 189 -16.47 2.70 13.70
CA SER A 189 -15.43 2.38 14.68
C SER A 189 -14.17 1.92 13.97
N SER A 190 -13.02 2.38 14.44
CA SER A 190 -11.73 1.92 13.99
C SER A 190 -11.25 0.74 14.82
N LEU A 191 -10.50 -0.13 14.16
CA LEU A 191 -9.71 -1.20 14.77
C LEU A 191 -8.22 -0.88 14.56
N LYS A 192 -7.33 -1.86 14.63
CA LYS A 192 -5.89 -1.62 14.44
C LYS A 192 -5.39 -1.98 13.05
N SER A 193 -6.08 -2.91 12.39
CA SER A 193 -5.64 -3.45 11.11
C SER A 193 -6.80 -4.01 10.28
N ASN A 194 -6.56 -4.24 9.00
CA ASN A 194 -7.52 -4.94 8.14
C ASN A 194 -7.80 -6.38 8.64
N LEU A 195 -6.82 -7.04 9.26
CA LEU A 195 -6.99 -8.36 9.90
C LEU A 195 -8.03 -8.31 11.02
N ASP A 196 -7.94 -7.31 11.88
CA ASP A 196 -8.90 -7.14 12.99
C ASP A 196 -10.31 -6.86 12.46
N VAL A 197 -10.42 -6.14 11.33
CA VAL A 197 -11.71 -5.92 10.66
C VAL A 197 -12.30 -7.24 10.17
N VAL A 198 -11.53 -8.08 9.49
CA VAL A 198 -11.97 -9.39 9.01
C VAL A 198 -12.40 -10.29 10.18
N ASP A 199 -11.58 -10.35 11.23
CA ASP A 199 -11.87 -11.16 12.41
C ASP A 199 -13.17 -10.70 13.10
N TYR A 200 -13.35 -9.38 13.26
CA TYR A 200 -14.57 -8.84 13.88
C TYR A 200 -15.81 -9.13 13.02
N VAL A 201 -15.75 -8.85 11.72
CA VAL A 201 -16.88 -9.10 10.79
C VAL A 201 -17.25 -10.58 10.77
N SER A 202 -16.27 -11.49 10.82
CA SER A 202 -16.51 -12.92 10.83
C SER A 202 -17.34 -13.41 12.04
N LYS A 203 -17.23 -12.72 13.16
CA LYS A 203 -17.87 -13.07 14.46
C LYS A 203 -19.19 -12.31 14.70
N ASN A 204 -19.43 -11.23 13.96
CA ASN A 204 -20.55 -10.32 14.24
C ASN A 204 -21.44 -10.14 12.99
N PRO A 205 -22.64 -10.73 12.98
CA PRO A 205 -23.56 -10.66 11.83
C PRO A 205 -23.97 -9.23 11.43
N ASP A 206 -24.05 -8.32 12.39
CA ASP A 206 -24.47 -6.92 12.18
C ASP A 206 -23.33 -6.02 11.65
N ALA A 207 -22.11 -6.57 11.53
CA ALA A 207 -20.95 -5.80 11.13
C ALA A 207 -20.85 -5.61 9.62
N LEU A 208 -20.44 -4.41 9.20
CA LEU A 208 -20.01 -4.06 7.86
C LEU A 208 -18.57 -3.56 7.93
N GLY A 209 -17.65 -4.22 7.24
CA GLY A 209 -16.23 -3.86 7.23
C GLY A 209 -15.81 -3.22 5.92
N LEU A 210 -14.82 -2.31 6.00
CA LEU A 210 -14.10 -1.80 4.83
C LEU A 210 -12.64 -2.20 4.95
N ILE A 211 -12.13 -2.87 3.92
CA ILE A 211 -10.74 -3.36 3.85
C ILE A 211 -10.16 -3.11 2.45
N GLY A 212 -8.84 -3.11 2.34
CA GLY A 212 -8.18 -3.12 1.03
C GLY A 212 -8.47 -4.42 0.27
N VAL A 213 -8.69 -4.32 -1.04
CA VAL A 213 -8.98 -5.48 -1.89
C VAL A 213 -7.85 -6.51 -1.85
N SER A 214 -6.61 -6.08 -1.70
CA SER A 214 -5.45 -6.96 -1.61
C SER A 214 -5.56 -8.04 -0.52
N TRP A 215 -6.33 -7.80 0.53
CA TRP A 215 -6.56 -8.76 1.63
C TRP A 215 -7.49 -9.91 1.26
N VAL A 216 -8.29 -9.77 0.18
CA VAL A 216 -9.29 -10.75 -0.24
C VAL A 216 -9.20 -11.11 -1.72
N SER A 217 -8.20 -10.65 -2.45
CA SER A 217 -8.08 -10.88 -3.90
C SER A 217 -7.20 -12.06 -4.28
N ASN A 218 -6.19 -12.38 -3.50
CA ASN A 218 -5.24 -13.43 -3.83
C ASN A 218 -5.74 -14.82 -3.43
N ARG A 219 -6.38 -15.53 -4.37
CA ARG A 219 -6.89 -16.89 -4.15
C ARG A 219 -5.79 -17.94 -3.97
N LEU A 220 -4.56 -17.64 -4.34
CA LEU A 220 -3.43 -18.56 -4.19
C LEU A 220 -2.79 -18.44 -2.80
N ASP A 221 -2.98 -17.30 -2.15
CA ASP A 221 -2.49 -17.08 -0.79
C ASP A 221 -3.41 -17.76 0.24
N PRO A 222 -2.86 -18.62 1.13
CA PRO A 222 -3.65 -19.33 2.14
C PRO A 222 -4.38 -18.40 3.10
N GLU A 223 -3.80 -17.25 3.44
CA GLU A 223 -4.38 -16.27 4.35
C GLU A 223 -5.58 -15.59 3.72
N SER A 224 -5.45 -15.06 2.50
CA SER A 224 -6.56 -14.48 1.74
C SER A 224 -7.70 -15.47 1.54
N ARG A 225 -7.39 -16.75 1.25
CA ARG A 225 -8.42 -17.81 1.16
C ARG A 225 -9.14 -18.03 2.48
N SER A 226 -8.41 -18.04 3.60
CA SER A 226 -9.00 -18.16 4.93
C SER A 226 -9.98 -17.01 5.21
N PHE A 227 -9.63 -15.79 4.80
CA PHE A 227 -10.53 -14.62 4.97
C PHE A 227 -11.79 -14.73 4.11
N MET A 228 -11.65 -15.12 2.84
CA MET A 228 -12.80 -15.31 1.95
C MET A 228 -13.77 -16.41 2.43
N GLN A 229 -13.32 -17.34 3.27
CA GLN A 229 -14.21 -18.33 3.90
C GLN A 229 -14.96 -17.76 5.11
N LYS A 230 -14.42 -16.75 5.76
CA LYS A 230 -14.95 -16.17 7.00
C LYS A 230 -15.87 -14.97 6.77
N ILE A 231 -15.83 -14.36 5.60
CA ILE A 231 -16.60 -13.16 5.26
C ILE A 231 -17.18 -13.27 3.84
N LYS A 232 -18.16 -12.43 3.54
CA LYS A 232 -18.66 -12.22 2.17
C LYS A 232 -18.23 -10.85 1.67
N VAL A 233 -17.69 -10.79 0.46
CA VAL A 233 -17.39 -9.54 -0.22
C VAL A 233 -18.65 -9.07 -0.96
N ALA A 234 -19.08 -7.85 -0.68
CA ALA A 234 -20.26 -7.26 -1.26
C ALA A 234 -20.02 -6.77 -2.70
N GLY A 235 -21.07 -6.79 -3.50
CA GLY A 235 -21.13 -6.11 -4.79
C GLY A 235 -21.61 -4.67 -4.63
N ILE A 236 -20.96 -3.74 -5.35
CA ILE A 236 -21.30 -2.32 -5.32
C ILE A 236 -21.81 -1.86 -6.67
N SER A 237 -22.95 -1.16 -6.66
CA SER A 237 -23.57 -0.53 -7.83
C SER A 237 -23.47 0.98 -7.77
N VAL A 238 -23.19 1.60 -8.91
CA VAL A 238 -23.34 3.07 -9.07
C VAL A 238 -24.81 3.49 -9.11
N SER A 239 -25.68 2.58 -9.58
CA SER A 239 -27.12 2.83 -9.77
C SER A 239 -27.93 2.35 -8.56
N GLN A 240 -29.15 2.89 -8.42
CA GLN A 240 -30.16 2.44 -7.47
C GLN A 240 -31.38 1.93 -8.22
N PRO A 241 -32.00 0.85 -7.73
CA PRO A 241 -31.52 -0.05 -6.67
C PRO A 241 -30.35 -0.91 -7.13
N ALA A 242 -29.51 -1.34 -6.17
CA ALA A 242 -28.48 -2.33 -6.43
C ALA A 242 -29.14 -3.71 -6.68
N ASN A 243 -28.68 -4.40 -7.72
CA ASN A 243 -29.16 -5.73 -8.08
C ASN A 243 -27.98 -6.56 -8.67
N PRO A 244 -28.14 -7.87 -8.91
CA PRO A 244 -27.05 -8.70 -9.43
C PRO A 244 -26.51 -8.27 -10.80
N GLU A 245 -27.32 -7.59 -11.62
CA GLU A 245 -26.93 -7.21 -12.99
C GLU A 245 -26.08 -5.92 -13.02
N ASN A 246 -26.26 -5.03 -12.03
CA ASN A 246 -25.58 -3.74 -11.96
C ASN A 246 -24.57 -3.60 -10.82
N SER A 247 -24.37 -4.65 -10.02
CA SER A 247 -23.47 -4.63 -8.87
C SER A 247 -22.22 -5.46 -9.15
N TYR A 248 -21.05 -4.90 -8.87
CA TYR A 248 -19.77 -5.52 -9.14
C TYR A 248 -19.01 -5.76 -7.85
N GLN A 249 -18.41 -6.92 -7.72
CA GLN A 249 -17.41 -7.19 -6.69
C GLN A 249 -16.04 -6.65 -7.14
N PRO A 250 -15.09 -6.41 -6.23
CA PRO A 250 -13.78 -5.82 -6.57
C PRO A 250 -12.83 -6.83 -7.23
N PHE A 251 -13.30 -7.52 -8.26
CA PHE A 251 -12.43 -8.34 -9.09
C PHE A 251 -11.56 -7.46 -9.98
N GLN A 252 -10.34 -7.90 -10.23
CA GLN A 252 -9.36 -7.19 -11.04
C GLN A 252 -9.94 -6.69 -12.38
N ALA A 253 -10.70 -7.51 -13.09
CA ALA A 253 -11.33 -7.12 -14.36
C ALA A 253 -12.32 -5.96 -14.21
N TYR A 254 -13.04 -5.88 -13.08
CA TYR A 254 -14.00 -4.82 -12.83
C TYR A 254 -13.32 -3.54 -12.28
N ILE A 255 -12.22 -3.68 -11.56
CA ILE A 255 -11.37 -2.57 -11.16
C ILE A 255 -10.74 -1.94 -12.40
N ALA A 256 -10.09 -2.74 -13.24
CA ALA A 256 -9.41 -2.29 -14.45
C ALA A 256 -10.37 -1.66 -15.49
N SER A 257 -11.60 -2.17 -15.61
CA SER A 257 -12.61 -1.63 -16.51
C SER A 257 -13.42 -0.46 -15.93
N GLY A 258 -13.14 -0.03 -14.68
CA GLY A 258 -13.87 1.05 -13.99
C GLY A 258 -15.32 0.69 -13.62
N LYS A 259 -15.71 -0.58 -13.68
CA LYS A 259 -17.06 -1.04 -13.29
C LYS A 259 -17.24 -1.07 -11.77
N TYR A 260 -16.19 -1.41 -11.03
CA TYR A 260 -16.19 -1.34 -9.57
C TYR A 260 -15.93 0.10 -9.12
N PRO A 261 -16.83 0.74 -8.35
CA PRO A 261 -16.75 2.18 -8.12
C PRO A 261 -15.78 2.60 -6.99
N PHE A 262 -15.44 1.69 -6.07
CA PHE A 262 -14.55 2.02 -4.94
C PHE A 262 -13.11 1.75 -5.29
N THR A 263 -12.60 2.51 -6.26
CA THR A 263 -11.21 2.40 -6.74
C THR A 263 -10.40 3.63 -6.39
N ARG A 264 -9.08 3.45 -6.26
CA ARG A 264 -8.10 4.50 -5.98
C ARG A 264 -6.76 4.17 -6.63
N PHE A 265 -5.96 5.19 -6.88
CA PHE A 265 -4.60 4.98 -7.36
C PHE A 265 -3.68 4.57 -6.21
N VAL A 266 -2.66 3.78 -6.54
CA VAL A 266 -1.51 3.53 -5.68
C VAL A 266 -0.34 4.34 -6.20
N TYR A 267 0.31 5.08 -5.33
CA TYR A 267 1.44 5.94 -5.66
C TYR A 267 2.71 5.46 -4.99
N VAL A 268 3.81 5.56 -5.71
CA VAL A 268 5.14 5.59 -5.11
C VAL A 268 5.58 7.05 -5.04
N ILE A 269 6.02 7.45 -3.87
CA ILE A 269 6.59 8.76 -3.60
C ILE A 269 8.06 8.55 -3.25
N LEU A 270 8.95 9.07 -4.09
CA LEU A 270 10.39 8.85 -3.99
C LEU A 270 11.11 10.16 -3.72
N THR A 271 11.90 10.19 -2.64
CA THR A 271 12.70 11.33 -2.22
C THR A 271 14.21 11.07 -2.36
N GLU A 272 14.62 10.12 -3.20
CA GLU A 272 16.02 9.88 -3.48
C GLU A 272 16.62 11.00 -4.34
N PRO A 273 17.75 11.64 -3.91
CA PRO A 273 18.41 12.69 -4.70
C PRO A 273 19.14 12.13 -5.94
N ARG A 274 19.44 10.85 -5.94
CA ARG A 274 20.08 10.10 -7.03
C ARG A 274 19.48 8.70 -7.13
N PRO A 275 19.56 8.02 -8.28
CA PRO A 275 19.06 6.66 -8.41
C PRO A 275 19.72 5.70 -7.42
N GLY A 276 18.95 5.23 -6.46
CA GLY A 276 19.33 4.26 -5.44
C GLY A 276 18.37 3.06 -5.45
N LEU A 277 18.36 2.29 -4.37
CA LEU A 277 17.57 1.07 -4.26
C LEU A 277 16.05 1.33 -4.29
N GLY A 278 15.58 2.51 -3.82
CA GLY A 278 14.19 2.91 -3.96
C GLY A 278 13.81 3.12 -5.43
N THR A 279 14.66 3.75 -6.23
CA THR A 279 14.47 3.85 -7.69
C THR A 279 14.43 2.45 -8.32
N GLY A 280 15.30 1.54 -7.89
CA GLY A 280 15.34 0.16 -8.36
C GLY A 280 14.04 -0.60 -8.11
N LEU A 281 13.43 -0.41 -6.96
CA LEU A 281 12.13 -1.02 -6.65
C LEU A 281 11.00 -0.51 -7.58
N THR A 282 11.09 0.72 -8.05
CA THR A 282 10.02 1.33 -8.87
C THR A 282 10.12 0.97 -10.36
N LEU A 283 11.30 0.72 -10.89
CA LEU A 283 11.52 0.54 -12.34
C LEU A 283 11.36 -0.92 -12.82
N PRO A 284 12.00 -1.93 -12.24
CA PRO A 284 11.94 -3.31 -12.75
C PRO A 284 10.81 -4.15 -12.15
N SER A 285 10.29 -3.82 -10.98
CA SER A 285 9.27 -4.61 -10.31
C SER A 285 7.84 -4.33 -10.81
N LEU A 286 7.59 -3.18 -11.43
CA LEU A 286 6.28 -2.81 -11.96
C LEU A 286 5.74 -3.73 -13.06
N PRO A 287 6.53 -4.19 -14.07
CA PRO A 287 6.06 -5.19 -15.02
C PRO A 287 5.73 -6.53 -14.38
N ALA A 288 6.57 -7.01 -13.46
CA ALA A 288 6.34 -8.26 -12.73
C ALA A 288 5.08 -8.21 -11.85
N ILE A 289 4.73 -7.03 -11.32
CA ILE A 289 3.50 -6.80 -10.55
C ILE A 289 2.27 -6.81 -11.48
N LYS A 290 2.35 -6.22 -12.67
CA LYS A 290 1.27 -6.27 -13.68
C LYS A 290 0.99 -7.69 -14.14
N ASP A 291 2.04 -8.48 -14.36
CA ASP A 291 1.92 -9.85 -14.87
C ASP A 291 1.52 -10.85 -13.78
N SER A 292 1.72 -10.52 -12.50
CA SER A 292 1.35 -11.39 -11.38
C SER A 292 -0.14 -11.39 -11.04
N GLY A 293 -0.95 -10.51 -11.64
CA GLY A 293 -2.38 -10.39 -11.33
C GLY A 293 -2.68 -9.90 -9.90
N LEU A 294 -1.71 -9.25 -9.26
CA LEU A 294 -1.82 -8.75 -7.88
C LEU A 294 -2.45 -7.34 -7.79
N PHE A 295 -2.62 -6.65 -8.93
CA PHE A 295 -3.30 -5.36 -9.05
C PHE A 295 -4.32 -5.36 -10.17
#